data_1040e732d554beebc50160b71e5810d1
#
_entry.id   1040e732d554beebc50160b71e5810d1
#
_cell.length_a   1.000
_cell.length_b   1.000
_cell.length_c   1.000
_cell.angle_alpha   90.00
_cell.angle_beta   90.00
_cell.angle_gamma   90.00
#
_symmetry.space_group_name_H-M   'P 1'
#
loop_
_entity.id
_entity.type
_entity.pdbx_description
1 polymer ?
#
loop_
_entity_poly.entity_id
_entity_poly.type
_entity_poly.pdbx_seq_one_letter_code
_entity_poly.pdbx_strand_id
1 'polypeptide(L)'
;MEKRPQKTLARTLGCSTACCQFVFVLALFAPAILAFHHSTSDTEVSKITDILTAVEVAETPRPDGLVKIFSVVKSHRPDISDGEAWRVSEVILEESAKRHLDPMMVLAVIRVESGFQYTTVSPMGARGIMQIMPETGRFLTETLSGEYGFHPASFRPESLDDPLLNIRLGVYYLHGLTKQFRSLNLALLAYNAGPGEIQNRLENNIAFSEEYATLVLDAYQSFKKSKPPTF
;
A
#
# COMPACT_ATOMS: atom_id res chain seq x y z
N MET A 1 -45.58 -41.30 42.92
CA MET A 1 -45.45 -41.42 41.43
C MET A 1 -46.58 -40.63 40.83
N GLU A 2 -46.29 -39.41 40.41
CA GLU A 2 -47.31 -38.45 39.97
C GLU A 2 -46.98 -37.98 38.55
N LYS A 3 -47.88 -38.28 37.61
CA LYS A 3 -47.78 -37.93 36.22
C LYS A 3 -48.25 -36.48 36.04
N ARG A 4 -47.39 -35.61 35.52
CA ARG A 4 -47.79 -34.27 35.05
C ARG A 4 -48.28 -34.34 33.60
N PRO A 5 -49.35 -33.62 33.24
CA PRO A 5 -49.85 -33.54 31.88
C PRO A 5 -49.07 -32.53 31.05
N GLN A 6 -48.82 -32.90 29.76
CA GLN A 6 -48.26 -31.99 28.75
C GLN A 6 -49.34 -31.00 28.31
N LYS A 7 -49.00 -29.72 28.31
CA LYS A 7 -49.80 -28.64 27.70
C LYS A 7 -49.34 -28.43 26.28
N THR A 8 -50.18 -28.77 25.35
CA THR A 8 -50.04 -28.43 23.93
C THR A 8 -50.30 -26.95 23.71
N LEU A 9 -49.28 -26.19 23.25
CA LEU A 9 -49.43 -24.79 22.92
C LEU A 9 -49.67 -24.66 21.42
N ALA A 10 -50.89 -24.37 21.01
CA ALA A 10 -51.22 -24.01 19.63
C ALA A 10 -50.61 -22.63 19.31
N ARG A 11 -49.68 -22.57 18.35
CA ARG A 11 -49.20 -21.33 17.81
C ARG A 11 -50.16 -20.87 16.71
N THR A 12 -50.95 -19.88 17.00
CA THR A 12 -51.69 -19.08 16.00
C THR A 12 -50.71 -18.22 15.23
N LEU A 13 -50.61 -18.42 13.94
CA LEU A 13 -49.92 -17.54 13.00
C LEU A 13 -50.70 -16.22 12.89
N GLY A 14 -50.26 -15.20 13.60
CA GLY A 14 -50.71 -13.83 13.40
C GLY A 14 -50.09 -13.29 12.06
N CYS A 15 -50.88 -13.16 11.08
CA CYS A 15 -50.52 -12.44 9.83
C CYS A 15 -50.34 -10.95 10.18
N SER A 16 -49.10 -10.49 10.14
CA SER A 16 -48.75 -9.09 10.44
C SER A 16 -49.31 -8.17 9.34
N THR A 17 -50.19 -7.25 9.73
CA THR A 17 -50.76 -6.20 8.87
C THR A 17 -49.74 -5.27 8.23
N ALA A 18 -48.45 -5.37 8.61
CA ALA A 18 -47.35 -4.62 8.02
C ALA A 18 -47.00 -5.09 6.57
N CYS A 19 -47.26 -6.34 6.25
CA CYS A 19 -46.92 -6.86 4.90
C CYS A 19 -47.90 -6.35 3.80
N CYS A 20 -49.17 -6.06 4.15
CA CYS A 20 -50.13 -5.50 3.20
C CYS A 20 -49.91 -4.01 2.91
N GLN A 21 -49.33 -3.25 3.83
CA GLN A 21 -49.08 -1.83 3.56
C GLN A 21 -47.90 -1.61 2.61
N PHE A 22 -46.88 -2.49 2.61
CA PHE A 22 -45.75 -2.38 1.68
C PHE A 22 -46.10 -2.67 0.23
N VAL A 23 -47.04 -3.56 -0.01
CA VAL A 23 -47.50 -3.93 -1.38
C VAL A 23 -48.36 -2.80 -1.98
N PHE A 24 -49.12 -2.07 -1.16
CA PHE A 24 -49.97 -0.96 -1.65
C PHE A 24 -49.16 0.31 -1.97
N VAL A 25 -48.07 0.56 -1.24
CA VAL A 25 -47.18 1.70 -1.50
C VAL A 25 -46.40 1.52 -2.80
N LEU A 26 -45.96 0.28 -3.10
CA LEU A 26 -45.26 -0.04 -4.36
C LEU A 26 -46.19 0.08 -5.60
N ALA A 27 -47.47 -0.23 -5.43
CA ALA A 27 -48.45 -0.12 -6.54
C ALA A 27 -48.79 1.34 -6.89
N LEU A 28 -48.69 2.30 -5.96
CA LEU A 28 -48.93 3.71 -6.19
C LEU A 28 -47.78 4.46 -6.86
N PHE A 29 -46.56 3.92 -6.74
CA PHE A 29 -45.37 4.51 -7.37
C PHE A 29 -44.97 3.88 -8.70
N ALA A 30 -45.58 2.76 -9.10
CA ALA A 30 -45.31 2.09 -10.36
C ALA A 30 -45.50 3.01 -11.60
N PRO A 31 -46.55 3.83 -11.69
CA PRO A 31 -46.70 4.74 -12.83
C PRO A 31 -45.69 5.89 -12.81
N ALA A 32 -45.22 6.33 -11.64
CA ALA A 32 -44.21 7.40 -11.54
C ALA A 32 -42.82 6.90 -11.97
N ILE A 33 -42.47 5.65 -11.67
CA ILE A 33 -41.21 5.03 -12.11
C ILE A 33 -41.21 4.77 -13.61
N LEU A 34 -42.36 4.35 -14.21
CA LEU A 34 -42.49 4.21 -15.65
C LEU A 34 -42.49 5.56 -16.39
N ALA A 35 -43.06 6.61 -15.79
CA ALA A 35 -43.01 7.95 -16.35
C ALA A 35 -41.62 8.58 -16.30
N PHE A 36 -40.83 8.23 -15.29
CA PHE A 36 -39.42 8.67 -15.19
C PHE A 36 -38.53 7.98 -16.23
N HIS A 37 -38.80 6.73 -16.58
CA HIS A 37 -38.06 6.00 -17.63
C HIS A 37 -38.40 6.47 -19.06
N HIS A 38 -39.50 7.23 -19.26
CA HIS A 38 -39.93 7.67 -20.61
C HIS A 38 -39.63 9.14 -20.92
N SER A 39 -39.01 9.87 -19.95
CA SER A 39 -38.70 11.31 -20.09
C SER A 39 -37.21 11.64 -20.02
N THR A 40 -36.30 10.65 -19.96
CA THR A 40 -34.89 10.93 -20.24
C THR A 40 -34.74 11.00 -21.76
N SER A 41 -34.85 12.21 -22.31
CA SER A 41 -34.57 12.45 -23.71
C SER A 41 -33.16 12.00 -24.05
N ASP A 42 -32.95 11.38 -25.21
CA ASP A 42 -31.63 10.97 -25.73
C ASP A 42 -30.59 12.10 -25.64
N THR A 43 -31.04 13.34 -25.56
CA THR A 43 -30.22 14.55 -25.33
C THR A 43 -29.60 14.63 -23.93
N GLU A 44 -30.26 14.13 -22.88
CA GLU A 44 -29.73 14.12 -21.52
C GLU A 44 -28.72 12.98 -21.34
N VAL A 45 -28.99 11.83 -21.91
CA VAL A 45 -28.06 10.69 -21.93
C VAL A 45 -26.82 11.06 -22.75
N SER A 46 -26.97 11.73 -23.89
CA SER A 46 -25.87 12.27 -24.69
C SER A 46 -25.03 13.27 -23.89
N LYS A 47 -25.64 14.22 -23.19
CA LYS A 47 -24.92 15.18 -22.34
C LYS A 47 -24.18 14.53 -21.18
N ILE A 48 -24.77 13.50 -20.56
CA ILE A 48 -24.09 12.74 -19.49
C ILE A 48 -22.92 11.93 -20.09
N THR A 49 -23.10 11.37 -21.27
CA THR A 49 -22.02 10.68 -21.98
C THR A 49 -20.93 11.64 -22.42
N ASP A 50 -21.29 12.84 -22.91
CA ASP A 50 -20.34 13.90 -23.26
C ASP A 50 -19.65 14.49 -22.02
N ILE A 51 -20.33 14.58 -20.88
CA ILE A 51 -19.72 14.96 -19.60
C ILE A 51 -18.83 13.82 -19.07
N LEU A 52 -19.23 12.57 -19.20
CA LEU A 52 -18.43 11.40 -18.81
C LEU A 52 -17.22 11.21 -19.74
N THR A 53 -17.35 11.50 -21.03
CA THR A 53 -16.21 11.53 -21.97
C THR A 53 -15.38 12.79 -21.86
N ALA A 54 -15.93 13.93 -21.43
CA ALA A 54 -15.17 15.16 -21.12
C ALA A 54 -14.59 15.15 -19.71
N VAL A 55 -15.09 14.31 -18.81
CA VAL A 55 -14.46 13.84 -17.57
C VAL A 55 -13.54 12.66 -17.86
N GLU A 56 -13.32 12.31 -19.15
CA GLU A 56 -12.14 11.55 -19.53
C GLU A 56 -10.93 12.42 -19.17
N VAL A 57 -10.67 12.27 -17.84
CA VAL A 57 -9.38 12.47 -17.25
C VAL A 57 -8.61 13.59 -17.96
N ALA A 58 -8.94 14.83 -17.67
CA ALA A 58 -7.87 15.82 -17.59
C ALA A 58 -6.91 15.23 -16.55
N GLU A 59 -5.94 14.43 -17.01
CA GLU A 59 -4.85 13.94 -16.18
C GLU A 59 -4.23 15.18 -15.58
N THR A 60 -4.56 15.47 -14.32
CA THR A 60 -3.87 16.52 -13.59
C THR A 60 -2.39 16.19 -13.73
N PRO A 61 -1.57 17.11 -14.25
CA PRO A 61 -0.16 16.83 -14.48
C PRO A 61 0.42 16.23 -13.21
N ARG A 62 0.88 14.98 -13.28
CA ARG A 62 1.49 14.33 -12.12
C ARG A 62 2.76 15.08 -11.75
N PRO A 63 3.04 15.29 -10.45
CA PRO A 63 4.24 15.99 -10.04
C PRO A 63 5.49 15.38 -10.69
N ASP A 64 6.40 16.20 -11.19
CA ASP A 64 7.64 15.76 -11.86
C ASP A 64 8.40 14.69 -11.06
N GLY A 65 8.39 14.81 -9.73
CA GLY A 65 8.98 13.82 -8.83
C GLY A 65 8.32 12.44 -8.94
N LEU A 66 7.00 12.38 -9.06
CA LEU A 66 6.25 11.11 -9.21
C LEU A 66 6.53 10.46 -10.57
N VAL A 67 6.56 11.25 -11.65
CA VAL A 67 6.89 10.78 -13.00
C VAL A 67 8.31 10.19 -13.03
N LYS A 68 9.26 10.83 -12.35
CA LYS A 68 10.61 10.33 -12.23
C LYS A 68 10.70 9.00 -11.50
N ILE A 69 9.98 8.85 -10.37
CA ILE A 69 9.90 7.58 -9.62
C ILE A 69 9.32 6.50 -10.51
N PHE A 70 8.18 6.78 -11.17
CA PHE A 70 7.52 5.85 -12.09
C PHE A 70 8.47 5.37 -13.19
N SER A 71 9.21 6.27 -13.81
CA SER A 71 10.15 5.90 -14.88
C SER A 71 11.25 4.97 -14.38
N VAL A 72 11.76 5.18 -13.17
CA VAL A 72 12.74 4.27 -12.55
C VAL A 72 12.11 2.91 -12.25
N VAL A 73 10.94 2.86 -11.62
CA VAL A 73 10.22 1.61 -11.33
C VAL A 73 9.96 0.84 -12.63
N LYS A 74 9.40 1.50 -13.64
CA LYS A 74 9.05 0.88 -14.92
C LYS A 74 10.25 0.39 -15.70
N SER A 75 11.39 1.09 -15.64
CA SER A 75 12.64 0.65 -16.29
C SER A 75 13.22 -0.63 -15.69
N HIS A 76 12.98 -0.88 -14.40
CA HIS A 76 13.43 -2.09 -13.72
C HIS A 76 12.36 -3.20 -13.70
N ARG A 77 11.11 -2.85 -13.89
CA ARG A 77 9.95 -3.76 -13.91
C ARG A 77 9.06 -3.49 -15.14
N PRO A 78 9.58 -3.74 -16.35
CA PRO A 78 8.79 -3.57 -17.57
C PRO A 78 7.59 -4.56 -17.64
N ASP A 79 7.65 -5.62 -16.87
CA ASP A 79 6.68 -6.72 -16.78
C ASP A 79 5.39 -6.37 -16.04
N ILE A 80 5.42 -5.42 -15.09
CA ILE A 80 4.22 -5.01 -14.35
C ILE A 80 3.37 -4.01 -15.14
N SER A 81 2.08 -3.94 -14.83
CA SER A 81 1.18 -2.94 -15.43
C SER A 81 1.56 -1.51 -15.02
N ASP A 82 1.22 -0.53 -15.86
CA ASP A 82 1.44 0.88 -15.53
C ASP A 82 0.68 1.30 -14.27
N GLY A 83 -0.55 0.80 -14.09
CA GLY A 83 -1.33 1.05 -12.88
C GLY A 83 -0.65 0.55 -11.60
N GLU A 84 0.03 -0.59 -11.67
CA GLU A 84 0.81 -1.13 -10.56
C GLU A 84 2.09 -0.30 -10.32
N ALA A 85 2.82 0.04 -11.38
CA ALA A 85 3.99 0.90 -11.29
C ALA A 85 3.66 2.27 -10.71
N TRP A 86 2.51 2.86 -11.07
CA TRP A 86 2.03 4.11 -10.46
C TRP A 86 1.75 3.96 -8.98
N ARG A 87 1.01 2.91 -8.55
CA ARG A 87 0.72 2.68 -7.12
C ARG A 87 1.99 2.53 -6.28
N VAL A 88 2.97 1.78 -6.77
CA VAL A 88 4.28 1.64 -6.12
C VAL A 88 4.98 2.99 -6.03
N SER A 89 4.96 3.78 -7.11
CA SER A 89 5.60 5.10 -7.17
C SER A 89 4.96 6.11 -6.22
N GLU A 90 3.62 6.09 -6.12
CA GLU A 90 2.85 6.93 -5.20
C GLU A 90 3.20 6.63 -3.74
N VAL A 91 3.27 5.34 -3.37
CA VAL A 91 3.66 4.94 -2.00
C VAL A 91 5.10 5.33 -1.69
N ILE A 92 6.04 5.17 -2.63
CA ILE A 92 7.42 5.63 -2.45
C ILE A 92 7.46 7.13 -2.20
N LEU A 93 6.75 7.93 -3.01
CA LEU A 93 6.71 9.38 -2.85
C LEU A 93 6.07 9.81 -1.52
N GLU A 94 4.91 9.20 -1.20
CA GLU A 94 4.16 9.49 0.03
C GLU A 94 4.99 9.19 1.29
N GLU A 95 5.56 7.99 1.38
CA GLU A 95 6.32 7.57 2.55
C GLU A 95 7.63 8.35 2.68
N SER A 96 8.29 8.66 1.55
CA SER A 96 9.48 9.51 1.54
C SER A 96 9.17 10.90 2.09
N ALA A 97 8.05 11.51 1.67
CA ALA A 97 7.63 12.82 2.15
C ALA A 97 7.30 12.80 3.65
N LYS A 98 6.53 11.80 4.12
CA LYS A 98 6.19 11.63 5.55
C LYS A 98 7.43 11.51 6.44
N ARG A 99 8.47 10.87 5.95
CA ARG A 99 9.69 10.56 6.72
C ARG A 99 10.86 11.50 6.40
N HIS A 100 10.66 12.52 5.57
CA HIS A 100 11.69 13.47 5.13
C HIS A 100 12.92 12.77 4.52
N LEU A 101 12.69 11.73 3.73
CA LEU A 101 13.71 11.03 2.95
C LEU A 101 13.62 11.44 1.47
N ASP A 102 14.75 11.45 0.78
CA ASP A 102 14.77 11.62 -0.67
C ASP A 102 14.20 10.32 -1.32
N PRO A 103 13.14 10.38 -2.14
CA PRO A 103 12.60 9.19 -2.79
C PRO A 103 13.62 8.46 -3.68
N MET A 104 14.62 9.16 -4.21
CA MET A 104 15.71 8.50 -4.96
C MET A 104 16.58 7.64 -4.05
N MET A 105 16.71 7.98 -2.75
CA MET A 105 17.39 7.15 -1.76
C MET A 105 16.59 5.87 -1.49
N VAL A 106 15.26 5.96 -1.37
CA VAL A 106 14.39 4.79 -1.20
C VAL A 106 14.50 3.85 -2.41
N LEU A 107 14.46 4.41 -3.64
CA LEU A 107 14.68 3.63 -4.86
C LEU A 107 16.06 2.96 -4.90
N ALA A 108 17.11 3.64 -4.40
CA ALA A 108 18.45 3.09 -4.34
C ALA A 108 18.54 1.88 -3.39
N VAL A 109 17.92 1.97 -2.21
CA VAL A 109 17.79 0.82 -1.30
C VAL A 109 17.04 -0.33 -1.98
N ILE A 110 15.87 -0.06 -2.58
CA ILE A 110 15.10 -1.07 -3.33
C ILE A 110 15.94 -1.74 -4.42
N ARG A 111 16.75 -0.96 -5.14
CA ARG A 111 17.62 -1.48 -6.20
C ARG A 111 18.65 -2.47 -5.67
N VAL A 112 19.26 -2.18 -4.54
CA VAL A 112 20.29 -3.02 -3.94
C VAL A 112 19.69 -4.25 -3.26
N GLU A 113 18.53 -4.09 -2.58
CA GLU A 113 17.88 -5.15 -1.82
C GLU A 113 17.29 -6.26 -2.70
N SER A 114 16.51 -5.90 -3.70
CA SER A 114 15.75 -6.87 -4.49
C SER A 114 15.86 -6.71 -5.99
N GLY A 115 16.49 -5.63 -6.49
CA GLY A 115 16.38 -5.24 -7.89
C GLY A 115 14.92 -4.99 -8.30
N PHE A 116 14.10 -4.46 -7.40
CA PHE A 116 12.66 -4.21 -7.57
C PHE A 116 11.78 -5.47 -7.60
N GLN A 117 12.27 -6.64 -7.21
CA GLN A 117 11.46 -7.85 -7.13
C GLN A 117 10.61 -7.88 -5.86
N TYR A 118 9.30 -8.24 -5.99
CA TYR A 118 8.36 -8.14 -4.88
C TYR A 118 8.37 -9.35 -3.93
N THR A 119 8.69 -10.54 -4.47
CA THR A 119 8.56 -11.82 -3.76
C THR A 119 9.92 -12.47 -3.48
N THR A 120 11.01 -11.72 -3.62
CA THR A 120 12.35 -12.23 -3.34
C THR A 120 12.50 -12.58 -1.86
N VAL A 121 13.05 -13.77 -1.60
CA VAL A 121 13.40 -14.23 -0.25
C VAL A 121 14.90 -14.47 -0.21
N SER A 122 15.59 -13.79 0.71
CA SER A 122 17.04 -13.99 0.89
C SER A 122 17.35 -15.31 1.62
N PRO A 123 18.58 -15.82 1.56
CA PRO A 123 19.00 -16.99 2.34
C PRO A 123 18.79 -16.83 3.85
N MET A 124 18.80 -15.60 4.36
CA MET A 124 18.55 -15.26 5.77
C MET A 124 17.07 -15.04 6.08
N GLY A 125 16.17 -15.15 5.08
CA GLY A 125 14.72 -15.03 5.24
C GLY A 125 14.18 -13.61 5.12
N ALA A 126 14.98 -12.61 4.75
CA ALA A 126 14.47 -11.27 4.41
C ALA A 126 13.57 -11.37 3.16
N ARG A 127 12.47 -10.60 3.12
CA ARG A 127 11.43 -10.73 2.10
C ARG A 127 11.02 -9.41 1.47
N GLY A 128 10.63 -9.50 0.22
CA GLY A 128 9.96 -8.44 -0.52
C GLY A 128 10.89 -7.39 -1.10
N ILE A 129 10.29 -6.33 -1.61
CA ILE A 129 10.97 -5.31 -2.42
C ILE A 129 12.08 -4.56 -1.66
N MET A 130 11.95 -4.37 -0.36
CA MET A 130 12.95 -3.74 0.52
C MET A 130 13.60 -4.74 1.49
N GLN A 131 13.43 -6.04 1.29
CA GLN A 131 14.08 -7.12 2.05
C GLN A 131 13.96 -6.97 3.57
N ILE A 132 12.72 -6.89 4.06
CA ILE A 132 12.45 -6.78 5.49
C ILE A 132 12.47 -8.18 6.12
N MET A 133 13.18 -8.32 7.25
CA MET A 133 13.13 -9.54 8.06
C MET A 133 11.73 -9.71 8.66
N PRO A 134 11.15 -10.93 8.68
CA PRO A 134 9.81 -11.17 9.20
C PRO A 134 9.57 -10.66 10.63
N GLU A 135 10.54 -10.80 11.50
CA GLU A 135 10.45 -10.29 12.89
C GLU A 135 10.40 -8.76 12.92
N THR A 136 11.24 -8.10 12.13
CA THR A 136 11.21 -6.64 11.95
C THR A 136 9.88 -6.21 11.37
N GLY A 137 9.37 -6.90 10.34
CA GLY A 137 8.08 -6.63 9.72
C GLY A 137 6.93 -6.72 10.72
N ARG A 138 6.90 -7.74 11.57
CA ARG A 138 5.90 -7.88 12.65
C ARG A 138 5.95 -6.70 13.61
N PHE A 139 7.11 -6.38 14.13
CA PHE A 139 7.30 -5.25 15.04
C PHE A 139 6.86 -3.92 14.42
N LEU A 140 7.25 -3.67 13.17
CA LEU A 140 6.88 -2.45 12.46
C LEU A 140 5.38 -2.39 12.16
N THR A 141 4.74 -3.52 11.84
CA THR A 141 3.29 -3.59 11.62
C THR A 141 2.53 -3.26 12.90
N GLU A 142 2.99 -3.73 14.06
CA GLU A 142 2.44 -3.36 15.37
C GLU A 142 2.62 -1.86 15.63
N THR A 143 3.82 -1.35 15.42
CA THR A 143 4.16 0.07 15.63
C THR A 143 3.31 1.01 14.77
N LEU A 144 3.06 0.64 13.51
CA LEU A 144 2.37 1.46 12.52
C LEU A 144 0.86 1.14 12.41
N SER A 145 0.32 0.28 13.26
CA SER A 145 -1.08 -0.12 13.21
C SER A 145 -2.05 1.06 13.30
N GLY A 146 -1.74 2.05 14.13
CA GLY A 146 -2.54 3.27 14.26
C GLY A 146 -2.46 4.22 13.06
N GLU A 147 -1.35 4.20 12.32
CA GLU A 147 -1.14 5.08 11.14
C GLU A 147 -1.80 4.52 9.88
N TYR A 148 -1.76 3.20 9.67
CA TYR A 148 -2.21 2.57 8.42
C TYR A 148 -3.37 1.59 8.62
N GLY A 149 -3.89 1.44 9.84
CA GLY A 149 -4.96 0.48 10.12
C GLY A 149 -4.52 -0.98 9.96
N PHE A 150 -3.24 -1.27 10.10
CA PHE A 150 -2.75 -2.65 10.06
C PHE A 150 -3.33 -3.48 11.19
N HIS A 151 -3.57 -4.76 10.90
CA HIS A 151 -3.99 -5.74 11.90
C HIS A 151 -2.81 -6.65 12.27
N PRO A 152 -2.05 -6.36 13.34
CA PRO A 152 -0.83 -7.11 13.69
C PRO A 152 -1.06 -8.61 13.84
N ALA A 153 -2.23 -9.01 14.36
CA ALA A 153 -2.60 -10.42 14.51
C ALA A 153 -2.72 -11.19 13.19
N SER A 154 -2.93 -10.49 12.08
CA SER A 154 -3.01 -11.09 10.73
C SER A 154 -1.68 -11.12 10.00
N PHE A 155 -0.62 -10.52 10.55
CA PHE A 155 0.70 -10.50 9.92
C PHE A 155 1.29 -11.91 9.79
N ARG A 156 1.77 -12.23 8.60
CA ARG A 156 2.53 -13.43 8.27
C ARG A 156 3.77 -13.00 7.48
N PRO A 157 4.84 -13.83 7.45
CA PRO A 157 6.03 -13.50 6.64
C PRO A 157 5.69 -13.15 5.18
N GLU A 158 4.72 -13.86 4.59
CA GLU A 158 4.25 -13.64 3.21
C GLU A 158 3.54 -12.29 3.01
N SER A 159 3.09 -11.63 4.08
CA SER A 159 2.55 -10.27 4.00
C SER A 159 3.59 -9.28 3.45
N LEU A 160 4.87 -9.58 3.63
CA LEU A 160 5.98 -8.79 3.10
C LEU A 160 6.17 -8.91 1.58
N ASP A 161 5.46 -9.82 0.92
CA ASP A 161 5.45 -9.95 -0.54
C ASP A 161 4.54 -8.87 -1.20
N ASP A 162 3.67 -8.22 -0.42
CA ASP A 162 2.95 -7.02 -0.87
C ASP A 162 3.93 -5.83 -0.94
N PRO A 163 4.22 -5.31 -2.14
CA PRO A 163 5.19 -4.23 -2.30
C PRO A 163 4.78 -2.95 -1.57
N LEU A 164 3.48 -2.65 -1.47
CA LEU A 164 3.01 -1.42 -0.83
C LEU A 164 3.21 -1.47 0.69
N LEU A 165 2.89 -2.61 1.32
CA LEU A 165 3.17 -2.82 2.73
C LEU A 165 4.68 -2.80 2.99
N ASN A 166 5.45 -3.53 2.19
CA ASN A 166 6.89 -3.67 2.35
C ASN A 166 7.62 -2.31 2.25
N ILE A 167 7.23 -1.46 1.29
CA ILE A 167 7.77 -0.09 1.16
C ILE A 167 7.44 0.76 2.39
N ARG A 168 6.19 0.74 2.89
CA ARG A 168 5.82 1.50 4.10
C ARG A 168 6.68 1.11 5.30
N LEU A 169 6.84 -0.19 5.52
CA LEU A 169 7.66 -0.72 6.62
C LEU A 169 9.15 -0.37 6.42
N GLY A 170 9.68 -0.58 5.22
CA GLY A 170 11.09 -0.36 4.90
C GLY A 170 11.50 1.11 4.98
N VAL A 171 10.68 2.02 4.49
CA VAL A 171 10.94 3.47 4.57
C VAL A 171 10.88 3.95 6.03
N TYR A 172 9.90 3.48 6.81
CA TYR A 172 9.83 3.77 8.23
C TYR A 172 11.08 3.27 8.97
N TYR A 173 11.51 2.04 8.67
CA TYR A 173 12.70 1.43 9.28
C TYR A 173 13.96 2.22 8.95
N LEU A 174 14.18 2.55 7.67
CA LEU A 174 15.31 3.37 7.23
C LEU A 174 15.32 4.74 7.93
N HIS A 175 14.15 5.40 8.02
CA HIS A 175 14.03 6.67 8.75
C HIS A 175 14.41 6.51 10.24
N GLY A 176 13.96 5.46 10.92
CA GLY A 176 14.32 5.16 12.30
C GLY A 176 15.84 5.05 12.48
N LEU A 177 16.48 4.32 11.57
CA LEU A 177 17.94 4.15 11.57
C LEU A 177 18.69 5.46 11.31
N THR A 178 18.21 6.30 10.38
CA THR A 178 18.83 7.62 10.14
C THR A 178 18.76 8.51 11.39
N LYS A 179 17.68 8.44 12.15
CA LYS A 179 17.54 9.16 13.43
C LYS A 179 18.44 8.58 14.52
N GLN A 180 18.50 7.25 14.61
CA GLN A 180 19.31 6.56 15.62
C GLN A 180 20.79 6.86 15.45
N PHE A 181 21.32 6.69 14.25
CA PHE A 181 22.74 6.80 13.97
C PHE A 181 23.22 8.20 13.59
N ARG A 182 22.32 9.12 13.24
CA ARG A 182 22.60 10.50 12.80
C ARG A 182 23.66 10.59 11.68
N SER A 183 23.84 9.50 10.95
CA SER A 183 24.75 9.34 9.82
C SER A 183 24.06 8.46 8.80
N LEU A 184 23.94 8.94 7.57
CA LEU A 184 23.31 8.15 6.48
C LEU A 184 24.12 6.87 6.23
N ASN A 185 25.44 6.97 6.20
CA ASN A 185 26.31 5.80 5.99
C ASN A 185 26.06 4.72 7.06
N LEU A 186 26.11 5.09 8.35
CA LEU A 186 25.83 4.16 9.44
C LEU A 186 24.40 3.62 9.42
N ALA A 187 23.42 4.45 9.03
CA ALA A 187 22.05 3.99 8.89
C ALA A 187 21.89 2.94 7.78
N LEU A 188 22.55 3.11 6.65
CA LEU A 188 22.57 2.13 5.56
C LEU A 188 23.25 0.84 6.00
N LEU A 189 24.40 0.92 6.68
CA LEU A 189 25.06 -0.26 7.23
C LEU A 189 24.18 -0.99 8.25
N ALA A 190 23.48 -0.23 9.11
CA ALA A 190 22.55 -0.79 10.09
C ALA A 190 21.28 -1.38 9.44
N TYR A 191 20.85 -0.86 8.29
CA TYR A 191 19.77 -1.44 7.51
C TYR A 191 20.12 -2.86 7.05
N ASN A 192 21.34 -3.04 6.53
CA ASN A 192 21.83 -4.31 6.02
C ASN A 192 22.23 -5.31 7.12
N ALA A 193 23.03 -4.86 8.09
CA ALA A 193 23.63 -5.74 9.09
C ALA A 193 22.84 -5.82 10.41
N GLY A 194 21.82 -4.97 10.57
CA GLY A 194 21.09 -4.78 11.82
C GLY A 194 21.70 -3.71 12.73
N PRO A 195 20.88 -2.93 13.43
CA PRO A 195 21.34 -1.83 14.27
C PRO A 195 22.17 -2.29 15.46
N GLY A 196 21.88 -3.47 16.03
CA GLY A 196 22.65 -4.03 17.14
C GLY A 196 24.08 -4.38 16.76
N GLU A 197 24.28 -4.92 15.56
CA GLU A 197 25.62 -5.25 15.05
C GLU A 197 26.46 -3.99 14.84
N ILE A 198 25.88 -2.95 14.22
CA ILE A 198 26.60 -1.69 14.01
C ILE A 198 26.91 -1.01 15.34
N GLN A 199 25.97 -1.00 16.28
CA GLN A 199 26.20 -0.45 17.61
C GLN A 199 27.35 -1.18 18.34
N ASN A 200 27.33 -2.52 18.35
CA ASN A 200 28.39 -3.33 18.95
C ASN A 200 29.78 -3.06 18.34
N ARG A 201 29.86 -2.93 17.01
CA ARG A 201 31.12 -2.61 16.33
C ARG A 201 31.64 -1.22 16.66
N LEU A 202 30.77 -0.24 16.75
CA LEU A 202 31.13 1.13 17.15
C LEU A 202 31.69 1.16 18.59
N GLU A 203 31.01 0.48 19.52
CA GLU A 203 31.43 0.42 20.94
C GLU A 203 32.78 -0.29 21.14
N ASN A 204 33.06 -1.29 20.31
CA ASN A 204 34.31 -2.09 20.43
C ASN A 204 35.37 -1.68 19.41
N ASN A 205 35.21 -0.59 18.66
CA ASN A 205 36.12 -0.12 17.61
C ASN A 205 36.46 -1.21 16.57
N ILE A 206 35.46 -2.03 16.21
CA ILE A 206 35.57 -3.08 15.19
C ILE A 206 35.26 -2.49 13.82
N ALA A 207 36.14 -2.67 12.85
CA ALA A 207 35.88 -2.24 11.47
C ALA A 207 34.67 -2.99 10.85
N PHE A 208 33.97 -2.33 9.96
CA PHE A 208 32.87 -2.91 9.18
C PHE A 208 33.07 -2.62 7.68
N SER A 209 32.51 -3.49 6.83
CA SER A 209 32.51 -3.27 5.40
C SER A 209 31.55 -2.14 5.05
N GLU A 210 32.00 -1.20 4.23
CA GLU A 210 31.17 -0.12 3.68
C GLU A 210 30.54 -0.47 2.31
N GLU A 211 30.75 -1.71 1.85
CA GLU A 211 30.34 -2.16 0.52
C GLU A 211 28.85 -1.90 0.25
N TYR A 212 27.96 -2.29 1.19
CA TYR A 212 26.53 -2.07 1.03
C TYR A 212 26.18 -0.57 0.91
N ALA A 213 26.71 0.24 1.80
CA ALA A 213 26.45 1.69 1.75
C ALA A 213 26.97 2.30 0.44
N THR A 214 28.14 1.87 -0.03
CA THR A 214 28.69 2.29 -1.33
C THR A 214 27.76 1.94 -2.48
N LEU A 215 27.27 0.69 -2.56
CA LEU A 215 26.34 0.25 -3.59
C LEU A 215 25.06 1.09 -3.60
N VAL A 216 24.47 1.37 -2.42
CA VAL A 216 23.27 2.20 -2.31
C VAL A 216 23.55 3.64 -2.73
N LEU A 217 24.67 4.23 -2.31
CA LEU A 217 25.02 5.60 -2.68
C LEU A 217 25.30 5.75 -4.16
N ASP A 218 25.94 4.77 -4.81
CA ASP A 218 26.16 4.75 -6.26
C ASP A 218 24.83 4.67 -7.03
N ALA A 219 23.92 3.79 -6.61
CA ALA A 219 22.58 3.71 -7.17
C ALA A 219 21.81 5.03 -6.99
N TYR A 220 21.88 5.64 -5.80
CA TYR A 220 21.29 6.94 -5.52
C TYR A 220 21.79 8.02 -6.47
N GLN A 221 23.11 8.14 -6.66
CA GLN A 221 23.71 9.12 -7.57
C GLN A 221 23.29 8.88 -9.03
N SER A 222 23.18 7.62 -9.43
CA SER A 222 22.67 7.25 -10.76
C SER A 222 21.24 7.74 -10.96
N PHE A 223 20.33 7.46 -10.01
CA PHE A 223 18.96 7.91 -10.11
C PHE A 223 18.78 9.43 -10.03
N LYS A 224 19.62 10.12 -9.26
CA LYS A 224 19.60 11.60 -9.23
C LYS A 224 19.96 12.21 -10.58
N LYS A 225 20.92 11.63 -11.31
CA LYS A 225 21.38 12.11 -12.61
C LYS A 225 20.44 11.75 -13.77
N SER A 226 19.62 10.70 -13.62
CA SER A 226 18.69 10.30 -14.67
C SER A 226 17.64 11.40 -14.90
N LYS A 227 17.45 11.77 -16.18
CA LYS A 227 16.36 12.68 -16.56
C LYS A 227 15.04 11.89 -16.59
N PRO A 228 13.92 12.51 -16.20
CA PRO A 228 12.61 11.92 -16.46
C PRO A 228 12.44 11.78 -17.98
N PRO A 229 11.72 10.76 -18.46
CA PRO A 229 11.37 10.67 -19.87
C PRO A 229 10.56 11.91 -20.27
N THR A 230 10.86 12.46 -21.41
CA THR A 230 10.00 13.45 -22.09
C THR A 230 8.91 12.67 -22.80
N PHE A 231 7.67 12.77 -22.31
CA PHE A 231 6.48 12.24 -23.00
C PHE A 231 5.98 13.23 -24.03
#